data_1b6c5a51d4aa2918c65c4c1346457b96
#
_entry.id   1b6c5a51d4aa2918c65c4c1346457b96
#
_cell.length_a   1.000
_cell.length_b   1.000
_cell.length_c   1.000
_cell.angle_alpha   90.00
_cell.angle_beta   90.00
_cell.angle_gamma   90.00
#
_symmetry.space_group_name_H-M   'P 1'
#
loop_
_entity.id
_entity.type
_entity.pdbx_description
1 polymer ?
#
loop_
_entity_poly.entity_id
_entity_poly.type
_entity_poly.pdbx_seq_one_letter_code
_entity_poly.pdbx_strand_id
1 'polypeptide(L)'
;IWWRYTSTLDWFDPVSLACGLLLLAAETYAWLVLLLGYWQTAWPLHRPPAQLPADPAQWPSVDLMIPTYNEDLAIVKGTVYAAMGLDWPADKLTIWLLDDGGRAAFRDFAEEAGIRYVARSTHEHAKAGNINHALKMATGELVAIFDCDHLPTRSFLQMTVGWFYRDPRLGVVQTPHHFFSADPFEHNLQRFRKMPNEGALFYGLVQDGNDMWDASFFCGSCAVIKRTALDEIGGIAVETVTEDAHTSLRLHRLGYTSAYILSLIHISEP
;
A
#
# COMPACT_ATOMS: atom_id res chain seq x y z
N ILE A 1 -36.26 0.81 -2.36
CA ILE A 1 -36.48 2.22 -2.02
C ILE A 1 -37.92 2.65 -2.33
N TRP A 2 -38.43 2.50 -3.57
CA TRP A 2 -39.81 2.89 -3.94
C TRP A 2 -40.86 2.27 -3.04
N TRP A 3 -40.80 0.97 -2.78
CA TRP A 3 -41.71 0.26 -1.87
C TRP A 3 -41.62 0.81 -0.44
N ARG A 4 -40.43 1.12 0.07
CA ARG A 4 -40.25 1.75 1.38
C ARG A 4 -40.98 3.09 1.47
N TYR A 5 -40.79 3.95 0.45
CA TYR A 5 -41.45 5.25 0.39
C TYR A 5 -42.97 5.14 0.34
N THR A 6 -43.52 4.23 -0.48
CA THR A 6 -44.99 4.14 -0.71
C THR A 6 -45.76 3.34 0.33
N SER A 7 -45.11 2.38 1.00
CA SER A 7 -45.80 1.36 1.81
C SER A 7 -45.40 1.30 3.27
N THR A 8 -44.33 2.00 3.70
CA THR A 8 -43.85 1.87 5.09
C THR A 8 -43.75 3.18 5.87
N LEU A 9 -44.00 4.32 5.25
CA LEU A 9 -44.08 5.60 5.95
C LEU A 9 -45.50 5.79 6.53
N ASP A 10 -45.53 6.10 7.83
CA ASP A 10 -46.80 6.50 8.48
C ASP A 10 -46.99 8.02 8.35
N TRP A 11 -47.87 8.41 7.48
CA TRP A 11 -48.16 9.82 7.18
C TRP A 11 -49.04 10.49 8.24
N PHE A 12 -49.62 9.73 9.16
CA PHE A 12 -50.59 10.23 10.16
C PHE A 12 -49.93 10.51 11.51
N ASP A 13 -48.82 9.84 11.86
CA ASP A 13 -48.07 10.12 13.07
C ASP A 13 -46.77 10.88 12.75
N PRO A 14 -46.63 12.14 13.22
CA PRO A 14 -45.44 12.95 12.93
C PRO A 14 -44.13 12.37 13.43
N VAL A 15 -44.11 11.66 14.55
CA VAL A 15 -42.88 11.07 15.11
C VAL A 15 -42.46 9.87 14.26
N SER A 16 -43.42 8.97 13.97
CA SER A 16 -43.17 7.82 13.09
C SER A 16 -42.75 8.24 11.70
N LEU A 17 -43.35 9.30 11.15
CA LEU A 17 -42.98 9.86 9.87
C LEU A 17 -41.56 10.41 9.87
N ALA A 18 -41.17 11.19 10.88
CA ALA A 18 -39.83 11.75 11.00
C ALA A 18 -38.76 10.64 11.11
N CYS A 19 -38.97 9.64 11.96
CA CYS A 19 -38.09 8.48 12.09
C CYS A 19 -38.03 7.65 10.78
N GLY A 20 -39.17 7.43 10.15
CA GLY A 20 -39.28 6.72 8.89
C GLY A 20 -38.55 7.41 7.74
N LEU A 21 -38.63 8.74 7.63
CA LEU A 21 -37.88 9.51 6.63
C LEU A 21 -36.38 9.49 6.89
N LEU A 22 -35.96 9.58 8.16
CA LEU A 22 -34.53 9.48 8.52
C LEU A 22 -33.97 8.11 8.14
N LEU A 23 -34.71 7.04 8.47
CA LEU A 23 -34.31 5.68 8.09
C LEU A 23 -34.27 5.49 6.58
N LEU A 24 -35.28 6.00 5.86
CA LEU A 24 -35.31 5.94 4.39
C LEU A 24 -34.14 6.69 3.75
N ALA A 25 -33.74 7.82 4.32
CA ALA A 25 -32.57 8.56 3.86
C ALA A 25 -31.27 7.75 4.07
N ALA A 26 -31.11 7.12 5.24
CA ALA A 26 -29.96 6.25 5.55
C ALA A 26 -29.92 5.02 4.63
N GLU A 27 -31.06 4.35 4.42
CA GLU A 27 -31.16 3.20 3.51
C GLU A 27 -30.87 3.60 2.05
N THR A 28 -31.34 4.78 1.62
CA THR A 28 -31.08 5.31 0.27
C THR A 28 -29.59 5.60 0.10
N TYR A 29 -28.95 6.21 1.10
CA TYR A 29 -27.52 6.45 1.10
C TYR A 29 -26.73 5.12 0.99
N ALA A 30 -27.06 4.14 1.82
CA ALA A 30 -26.40 2.83 1.79
C ALA A 30 -26.56 2.13 0.42
N TRP A 31 -27.76 2.22 -0.16
CA TRP A 31 -28.03 1.68 -1.49
C TRP A 31 -27.23 2.37 -2.60
N LEU A 32 -27.11 3.71 -2.55
CA LEU A 32 -26.27 4.45 -3.50
C LEU A 32 -24.79 4.10 -3.36
N VAL A 33 -24.28 3.99 -2.13
CA VAL A 33 -22.90 3.55 -1.87
C VAL A 33 -22.66 2.14 -2.43
N LEU A 34 -23.61 1.23 -2.25
CA LEU A 34 -23.52 -0.13 -2.80
C LEU A 34 -23.47 -0.12 -4.34
N LEU A 35 -24.34 0.67 -4.99
CA LEU A 35 -24.30 0.81 -6.45
C LEU A 35 -23.01 1.40 -6.96
N LEU A 36 -22.47 2.42 -6.27
CA LEU A 36 -21.17 3.01 -6.62
C LEU A 36 -20.04 2.00 -6.44
N GLY A 37 -20.10 1.18 -5.38
CA GLY A 37 -19.12 0.11 -5.17
C GLY A 37 -19.15 -0.95 -6.29
N TYR A 38 -20.34 -1.37 -6.76
CA TYR A 38 -20.46 -2.26 -7.92
C TYR A 38 -19.95 -1.59 -9.21
N TRP A 39 -20.28 -0.31 -9.41
CA TRP A 39 -19.77 0.44 -10.55
C TRP A 39 -18.25 0.54 -10.55
N GLN A 40 -17.66 0.83 -9.39
CA GLN A 40 -16.23 0.95 -9.19
C GLN A 40 -15.48 -0.35 -9.55
N THR A 41 -16.06 -1.50 -9.22
CA THR A 41 -15.43 -2.83 -9.41
C THR A 41 -15.89 -3.57 -10.68
N ALA A 42 -16.79 -2.97 -11.48
CA ALA A 42 -17.37 -3.63 -12.65
C ALA A 42 -16.36 -3.87 -13.79
N TRP A 43 -15.32 -3.06 -13.88
CA TRP A 43 -14.31 -3.13 -14.94
C TRP A 43 -12.90 -3.05 -14.34
N PRO A 44 -12.37 -4.18 -13.78
CA PRO A 44 -11.02 -4.20 -13.26
C PRO A 44 -9.99 -3.97 -14.37
N LEU A 45 -8.96 -3.18 -14.08
CA LEU A 45 -7.89 -2.88 -15.01
C LEU A 45 -6.68 -3.77 -14.73
N HIS A 46 -6.55 -4.87 -15.46
CA HIS A 46 -5.37 -5.73 -15.34
C HIS A 46 -4.15 -5.08 -15.97
N ARG A 47 -3.13 -4.81 -15.16
CA ARG A 47 -1.84 -4.29 -15.65
C ARG A 47 -0.80 -5.41 -15.74
N PRO A 48 -0.39 -5.81 -16.97
CA PRO A 48 0.75 -6.70 -17.12
C PRO A 48 2.04 -5.95 -16.74
N PRO A 49 3.13 -6.68 -16.40
CA PRO A 49 4.42 -6.05 -16.17
C PRO A 49 4.84 -5.18 -17.35
N ALA A 50 5.25 -3.94 -17.09
CA ALA A 50 5.82 -3.08 -18.10
C ALA A 50 7.31 -3.37 -18.27
N GLN A 51 7.78 -3.40 -19.53
CA GLN A 51 9.16 -3.71 -19.83
C GLN A 51 10.12 -2.64 -19.30
N LEU A 52 11.18 -3.09 -18.66
CA LEU A 52 12.34 -2.27 -18.31
C LEU A 52 13.25 -2.08 -19.53
N PRO A 53 14.09 -1.03 -19.55
CA PRO A 53 15.18 -0.94 -20.52
C PRO A 53 16.02 -2.20 -20.54
N ALA A 54 16.46 -2.64 -21.72
CA ALA A 54 17.26 -3.85 -21.87
C ALA A 54 18.63 -3.77 -21.16
N ASP A 55 19.17 -2.57 -21.05
CA ASP A 55 20.42 -2.30 -20.33
C ASP A 55 20.13 -1.95 -18.87
N PRO A 56 20.54 -2.78 -17.89
CA PRO A 56 20.40 -2.49 -16.47
C PRO A 56 21.09 -1.20 -16.02
N ALA A 57 22.07 -0.69 -16.76
CA ALA A 57 22.69 0.59 -16.47
C ALA A 57 21.71 1.76 -16.55
N GLN A 58 20.62 1.62 -17.29
CA GLN A 58 19.56 2.63 -17.41
C GLN A 58 18.48 2.52 -16.33
N TRP A 59 18.49 1.46 -15.51
CA TRP A 59 17.49 1.30 -14.47
C TRP A 59 17.68 2.36 -13.38
N PRO A 60 16.60 2.81 -12.72
CA PRO A 60 16.70 3.85 -11.70
C PRO A 60 17.32 3.32 -10.42
N SER A 61 17.87 4.22 -9.62
CA SER A 61 18.26 3.94 -8.25
C SER A 61 17.02 3.86 -7.35
N VAL A 62 17.05 2.89 -6.41
CA VAL A 62 15.93 2.61 -5.50
C VAL A 62 16.43 2.62 -4.06
N ASP A 63 15.76 3.41 -3.22
CA ASP A 63 15.87 3.34 -1.76
C ASP A 63 14.73 2.47 -1.22
N LEU A 64 15.05 1.29 -0.67
CA LEU A 64 14.06 0.42 -0.04
C LEU A 64 14.06 0.65 1.47
N MET A 65 12.93 1.11 1.99
CA MET A 65 12.76 1.52 3.38
C MET A 65 11.94 0.49 4.17
N ILE A 66 12.51 0.04 5.29
CA ILE A 66 11.91 -0.93 6.22
C ILE A 66 11.77 -0.26 7.59
N PRO A 67 10.63 0.39 7.89
CA PRO A 67 10.38 0.98 9.20
C PRO A 67 10.05 -0.09 10.23
N THR A 68 10.62 0.05 11.45
CA THR A 68 10.37 -0.82 12.61
C THR A 68 10.37 0.00 13.91
N TYR A 69 9.66 -0.48 14.93
CA TYR A 69 9.60 0.16 16.24
C TYR A 69 9.71 -0.84 17.40
N ASN A 70 8.76 -1.78 17.54
CA ASN A 70 8.67 -2.74 18.64
C ASN A 70 8.84 -4.20 18.20
N GLU A 71 8.93 -4.46 16.91
CA GLU A 71 8.97 -5.81 16.36
C GLU A 71 10.25 -6.54 16.75
N ASP A 72 10.17 -7.87 16.83
CA ASP A 72 11.31 -8.71 17.11
C ASP A 72 12.33 -8.67 15.93
N LEU A 73 13.60 -8.67 16.26
CA LEU A 73 14.67 -8.69 15.26
C LEU A 73 14.58 -9.92 14.34
N ALA A 74 14.08 -11.04 14.83
CA ALA A 74 13.91 -12.25 14.02
C ALA A 74 12.92 -12.05 12.86
N ILE A 75 11.85 -11.28 13.08
CA ILE A 75 10.87 -10.91 12.04
C ILE A 75 11.54 -10.00 11.01
N VAL A 76 12.17 -8.91 11.49
CA VAL A 76 12.79 -7.89 10.63
C VAL A 76 13.92 -8.46 9.78
N LYS A 77 14.69 -9.42 10.29
CA LYS A 77 15.72 -10.14 9.53
C LYS A 77 15.16 -10.80 8.28
N GLY A 78 13.98 -11.41 8.36
CA GLY A 78 13.31 -12.03 7.22
C GLY A 78 13.10 -11.05 6.07
N THR A 79 12.53 -9.89 6.38
CA THR A 79 12.27 -8.82 5.40
C THR A 79 13.55 -8.23 4.82
N VAL A 80 14.57 -7.99 5.66
CA VAL A 80 15.87 -7.48 5.18
C VAL A 80 16.53 -8.47 4.24
N TYR A 81 16.58 -9.76 4.59
CA TYR A 81 17.19 -10.78 3.71
C TYR A 81 16.41 -10.96 2.41
N ALA A 82 15.07 -10.86 2.44
CA ALA A 82 14.26 -10.87 1.24
C ALA A 82 14.54 -9.65 0.36
N ALA A 83 14.69 -8.47 0.95
CA ALA A 83 15.06 -7.23 0.25
C ALA A 83 16.46 -7.31 -0.38
N MET A 84 17.44 -7.91 0.31
CA MET A 84 18.77 -8.16 -0.24
C MET A 84 18.76 -9.16 -1.41
N GLY A 85 17.74 -10.03 -1.47
CA GLY A 85 17.56 -11.02 -2.52
C GLY A 85 16.79 -10.50 -3.76
N LEU A 86 16.45 -9.21 -3.81
CA LEU A 86 15.77 -8.61 -4.98
C LEU A 86 16.67 -8.66 -6.21
N ASP A 87 16.09 -9.03 -7.35
CA ASP A 87 16.76 -9.04 -8.65
C ASP A 87 16.90 -7.59 -9.20
N TRP A 88 17.82 -6.82 -8.59
CA TRP A 88 18.15 -5.45 -8.95
C TRP A 88 19.66 -5.23 -8.88
N PRO A 89 20.25 -4.35 -9.72
CA PRO A 89 21.67 -4.04 -9.64
C PRO A 89 22.08 -3.55 -8.24
N ALA A 90 23.11 -4.15 -7.66
CA ALA A 90 23.51 -3.87 -6.27
C ALA A 90 23.96 -2.42 -6.05
N ASP A 91 24.50 -1.77 -7.08
CA ASP A 91 24.90 -0.36 -7.07
C ASP A 91 23.72 0.60 -7.19
N LYS A 92 22.52 0.08 -7.48
CA LYS A 92 21.27 0.84 -7.65
C LYS A 92 20.19 0.53 -6.61
N LEU A 93 20.48 -0.33 -5.65
CA LEU A 93 19.55 -0.66 -4.55
C LEU A 93 20.20 -0.34 -3.22
N THR A 94 19.62 0.59 -2.48
CA THR A 94 20.02 0.87 -1.10
C THR A 94 18.91 0.44 -0.15
N ILE A 95 19.23 -0.43 0.80
CA ILE A 95 18.27 -0.90 1.81
C ILE A 95 18.49 -0.11 3.09
N TRP A 96 17.38 0.40 3.64
CA TRP A 96 17.36 1.24 4.83
C TRP A 96 16.52 0.57 5.92
N LEU A 97 17.14 0.23 7.05
CA LEU A 97 16.46 -0.19 8.26
C LEU A 97 16.21 1.04 9.15
N LEU A 98 14.91 1.41 9.30
CA LEU A 98 14.50 2.61 10.01
C LEU A 98 13.99 2.20 11.40
N ASP A 99 14.87 2.21 12.39
CA ASP A 99 14.57 1.74 13.75
C ASP A 99 14.18 2.87 14.70
N ASP A 100 12.88 3.10 14.86
CA ASP A 100 12.34 4.05 15.83
C ASP A 100 12.62 3.64 17.29
N GLY A 101 12.93 2.38 17.54
CA GLY A 101 13.32 1.88 18.86
C GLY A 101 14.76 2.22 19.27
N GLY A 102 15.62 2.59 18.32
CA GLY A 102 17.02 2.94 18.58
C GLY A 102 17.84 1.79 19.18
N ARG A 103 17.55 0.55 18.80
CA ARG A 103 18.02 -0.68 19.44
C ARG A 103 19.40 -1.10 18.95
N ALA A 104 20.34 -1.33 19.88
CA ALA A 104 21.72 -1.72 19.55
C ALA A 104 21.79 -2.98 18.68
N ALA A 105 21.02 -4.02 19.00
CA ALA A 105 20.99 -5.27 18.22
C ALA A 105 20.55 -5.08 16.76
N PHE A 106 19.73 -4.09 16.46
CA PHE A 106 19.29 -3.76 15.10
C PHE A 106 20.37 -2.99 14.33
N ARG A 107 21.12 -2.14 15.03
CA ARG A 107 22.28 -1.45 14.46
C ARG A 107 23.38 -2.44 14.10
N ASP A 108 23.73 -3.33 15.06
CA ASP A 108 24.78 -4.34 14.87
C ASP A 108 24.39 -5.27 13.70
N PHE A 109 23.12 -5.68 13.62
CA PHE A 109 22.61 -6.47 12.51
C PHE A 109 22.69 -5.73 11.17
N ALA A 110 22.32 -4.45 11.12
CA ALA A 110 22.39 -3.67 9.89
C ALA A 110 23.83 -3.50 9.40
N GLU A 111 24.78 -3.32 10.32
CA GLU A 111 26.21 -3.27 10.01
C GLU A 111 26.72 -4.61 9.46
N GLU A 112 26.37 -5.72 10.11
CA GLU A 112 26.71 -7.08 9.64
C GLU A 112 26.12 -7.37 8.25
N ALA A 113 24.87 -6.96 8.00
CA ALA A 113 24.19 -7.15 6.73
C ALA A 113 24.66 -6.17 5.63
N GLY A 114 25.43 -5.14 5.98
CA GLY A 114 25.89 -4.12 5.03
C GLY A 114 24.80 -3.19 4.52
N ILE A 115 23.74 -2.96 5.31
CA ILE A 115 22.63 -2.07 4.96
C ILE A 115 22.69 -0.77 5.75
N ARG A 116 21.91 0.24 5.33
CA ARG A 116 21.83 1.52 6.03
C ARG A 116 20.95 1.41 7.26
N TYR A 117 21.44 1.87 8.41
CA TYR A 117 20.68 1.97 9.66
C TYR A 117 20.38 3.42 9.99
N VAL A 118 19.12 3.70 10.33
CA VAL A 118 18.68 5.02 10.75
C VAL A 118 17.86 4.89 12.02
N ALA A 119 18.24 5.66 13.04
CA ALA A 119 17.43 5.88 14.23
C ALA A 119 17.25 7.38 14.44
N ARG A 120 16.15 7.77 15.06
CA ARG A 120 15.85 9.16 15.38
C ARG A 120 15.62 9.35 16.88
N SER A 121 15.79 10.56 17.35
CA SER A 121 15.64 10.89 18.78
C SER A 121 14.18 11.19 19.18
N THR A 122 13.30 11.41 18.22
CA THR A 122 11.86 11.71 18.42
C THR A 122 11.02 10.68 17.68
N HIS A 123 9.84 10.34 18.22
CA HIS A 123 8.92 9.39 17.62
C HIS A 123 7.69 10.08 17.01
N GLU A 124 7.80 11.39 16.72
CA GLU A 124 6.70 12.16 16.15
C GLU A 124 6.24 11.55 14.83
N HIS A 125 4.92 11.49 14.66
CA HIS A 125 4.26 10.95 13.46
C HIS A 125 4.58 9.48 13.13
N ALA A 126 4.97 8.69 14.14
CA ALA A 126 5.16 7.24 14.05
C ALA A 126 5.90 6.80 12.75
N LYS A 127 5.33 5.85 11.99
CA LYS A 127 5.90 5.31 10.74
C LYS A 127 6.14 6.40 9.68
N ALA A 128 5.17 7.27 9.44
CA ALA A 128 5.29 8.34 8.43
C ALA A 128 6.45 9.29 8.77
N GLY A 129 6.58 9.70 10.03
CA GLY A 129 7.68 10.52 10.49
C GLY A 129 9.04 9.83 10.39
N ASN A 130 9.09 8.52 10.62
CA ASN A 130 10.32 7.72 10.49
C ASN A 130 10.78 7.66 9.01
N ILE A 131 9.85 7.39 8.09
CA ILE A 131 10.13 7.41 6.65
C ILE A 131 10.57 8.82 6.22
N ASN A 132 9.84 9.86 6.62
CA ASN A 132 10.18 11.25 6.27
C ASN A 132 11.56 11.67 6.81
N HIS A 133 11.99 11.14 7.96
CA HIS A 133 13.33 11.36 8.47
C HIS A 133 14.38 10.72 7.55
N ALA A 134 14.18 9.47 7.12
CA ALA A 134 15.08 8.77 6.22
C ALA A 134 15.13 9.39 4.82
N LEU A 135 14.01 9.90 4.31
CA LEU A 135 13.94 10.62 3.03
C LEU A 135 14.91 11.79 2.93
N LYS A 136 15.28 12.43 4.03
CA LYS A 136 16.27 13.53 4.03
C LYS A 136 17.68 13.07 3.69
N MET A 137 17.99 11.77 3.85
CA MET A 137 19.30 11.18 3.62
C MET A 137 19.32 10.29 2.37
N ALA A 138 18.17 9.79 1.99
CA ALA A 138 17.97 8.94 0.83
C ALA A 138 18.09 9.75 -0.47
N THR A 139 18.65 9.17 -1.54
CA THR A 139 18.94 9.85 -2.81
C THR A 139 18.46 9.08 -4.02
N GLY A 140 17.81 7.93 -3.84
CA GLY A 140 17.27 7.12 -4.91
C GLY A 140 16.18 7.84 -5.72
N GLU A 141 16.09 7.55 -7.00
CA GLU A 141 15.05 8.07 -7.89
C GLU A 141 13.66 7.54 -7.55
N LEU A 142 13.61 6.32 -6.99
CA LEU A 142 12.41 5.68 -6.51
C LEU A 142 12.57 5.28 -5.04
N VAL A 143 11.47 5.27 -4.32
CA VAL A 143 11.38 4.83 -2.92
C VAL A 143 10.44 3.63 -2.84
N ALA A 144 10.97 2.48 -2.43
CA ALA A 144 10.17 1.30 -2.12
C ALA A 144 9.94 1.23 -0.60
N ILE A 145 8.71 0.93 -0.17
CA ILE A 145 8.35 0.87 1.25
C ILE A 145 7.80 -0.52 1.56
N PHE A 146 8.40 -1.19 2.56
CA PHE A 146 7.95 -2.47 3.07
C PHE A 146 7.84 -2.42 4.58
N ASP A 147 6.74 -2.89 5.13
CA ASP A 147 6.65 -3.16 6.56
C ASP A 147 7.66 -4.26 6.95
N CYS A 148 8.11 -4.21 8.18
CA CYS A 148 9.20 -5.06 8.64
C CYS A 148 8.84 -6.57 8.74
N ASP A 149 7.58 -6.92 8.52
CA ASP A 149 7.02 -8.27 8.43
C ASP A 149 6.54 -8.65 7.02
N HIS A 150 6.74 -7.76 6.01
CA HIS A 150 6.40 -8.00 4.62
C HIS A 150 7.63 -8.42 3.81
N LEU A 151 7.56 -9.59 3.19
CA LEU A 151 8.66 -10.14 2.39
C LEU A 151 8.51 -9.77 0.92
N PRO A 152 9.40 -8.92 0.34
CA PRO A 152 9.37 -8.66 -1.09
C PRO A 152 9.72 -9.93 -1.90
N THR A 153 8.99 -10.17 -2.98
CA THR A 153 9.35 -11.20 -3.95
C THR A 153 10.58 -10.76 -4.76
N ARG A 154 11.42 -11.69 -5.20
CA ARG A 154 12.66 -11.38 -5.93
C ARG A 154 12.45 -10.46 -7.14
N SER A 155 11.35 -10.64 -7.86
CA SER A 155 10.99 -9.87 -9.06
C SER A 155 10.23 -8.57 -8.78
N PHE A 156 10.02 -8.18 -7.51
CA PHE A 156 9.15 -7.04 -7.15
C PHE A 156 9.49 -5.77 -7.92
N LEU A 157 10.77 -5.36 -7.94
CA LEU A 157 11.17 -4.14 -8.65
C LEU A 157 11.06 -4.30 -10.17
N GLN A 158 11.39 -5.46 -10.72
CA GLN A 158 11.26 -5.73 -12.16
C GLN A 158 9.80 -5.64 -12.64
N MET A 159 8.86 -6.03 -11.79
CA MET A 159 7.42 -6.00 -12.11
C MET A 159 6.80 -4.61 -11.98
N THR A 160 7.34 -3.78 -11.09
CA THR A 160 6.74 -2.48 -10.73
C THR A 160 7.40 -1.32 -11.46
N VAL A 161 8.73 -1.28 -11.55
CA VAL A 161 9.48 -0.11 -11.98
C VAL A 161 9.27 0.24 -13.45
N GLY A 162 9.03 -0.75 -14.30
CA GLY A 162 8.79 -0.53 -15.74
C GLY A 162 7.63 0.44 -16.03
N TRP A 163 6.66 0.52 -15.14
CA TRP A 163 5.51 1.42 -15.29
C TRP A 163 5.89 2.90 -15.19
N PHE A 164 6.93 3.28 -14.43
CA PHE A 164 7.43 4.66 -14.35
C PHE A 164 8.06 5.14 -15.65
N TYR A 165 8.56 4.23 -16.50
CA TYR A 165 9.00 4.56 -17.86
C TYR A 165 7.83 4.74 -18.82
N ARG A 166 6.75 3.97 -18.60
CA ARG A 166 5.57 3.99 -19.47
C ARG A 166 4.69 5.22 -19.23
N ASP A 167 4.53 5.64 -17.98
CA ASP A 167 3.78 6.84 -17.60
C ASP A 167 4.65 7.80 -16.79
N PRO A 168 5.10 8.91 -17.39
CA PRO A 168 5.90 9.93 -16.70
C PRO A 168 5.17 10.61 -15.52
N ARG A 169 3.83 10.60 -15.51
CA ARG A 169 3.02 11.15 -14.42
C ARG A 169 2.78 10.17 -13.29
N LEU A 170 3.22 8.92 -13.44
CA LEU A 170 3.04 7.91 -12.39
C LEU A 170 3.80 8.32 -11.13
N GLY A 171 3.06 8.49 -10.03
CA GLY A 171 3.59 8.85 -8.71
C GLY A 171 3.81 7.63 -7.83
N VAL A 172 2.91 6.64 -7.91
CA VAL A 172 2.94 5.44 -7.05
C VAL A 172 2.50 4.20 -7.80
N VAL A 173 3.19 3.11 -7.54
CA VAL A 173 2.78 1.75 -7.90
C VAL A 173 2.53 0.99 -6.61
N GLN A 174 1.31 0.53 -6.41
CA GLN A 174 0.91 -0.33 -5.29
C GLN A 174 0.80 -1.77 -5.74
N THR A 175 1.20 -2.70 -4.88
CA THR A 175 1.00 -4.15 -5.08
C THR A 175 0.18 -4.73 -3.94
N PRO A 176 -0.45 -5.90 -4.11
CA PRO A 176 -1.23 -6.52 -3.06
C PRO A 176 -0.36 -6.98 -1.88
N HIS A 177 -0.95 -6.97 -0.70
CA HIS A 177 -0.42 -7.71 0.44
C HIS A 177 -0.99 -9.12 0.42
N HIS A 178 -0.11 -10.12 0.47
CA HIS A 178 -0.51 -11.52 0.54
C HIS A 178 -0.13 -12.11 1.89
N PHE A 179 -1.13 -12.59 2.62
CA PHE A 179 -0.93 -13.19 3.94
C PHE A 179 -0.61 -14.68 3.79
N PHE A 180 0.62 -15.08 4.12
CA PHE A 180 1.06 -16.46 4.06
C PHE A 180 0.76 -17.28 5.33
N SER A 181 0.38 -16.62 6.43
CA SER A 181 -0.07 -17.24 7.68
C SER A 181 -1.58 -17.04 7.88
N ALA A 182 -2.23 -18.04 8.50
CA ALA A 182 -3.64 -17.93 8.84
C ALA A 182 -3.86 -16.86 9.91
N ASP A 183 -4.89 -16.02 9.73
CA ASP A 183 -5.39 -15.19 10.82
C ASP A 183 -6.08 -16.04 11.90
N PRO A 184 -6.40 -15.48 13.10
CA PRO A 184 -7.05 -16.23 14.15
C PRO A 184 -8.40 -16.86 13.76
N PHE A 185 -9.19 -16.23 12.88
CA PHE A 185 -10.46 -16.76 12.40
C PHE A 185 -10.25 -17.93 11.43
N GLU A 186 -9.35 -17.73 10.44
CA GLU A 186 -9.00 -18.76 9.47
C GLU A 186 -8.44 -20.00 10.18
N HIS A 187 -7.56 -19.80 11.18
CA HIS A 187 -6.99 -20.88 11.98
C HIS A 187 -8.06 -21.62 12.78
N ASN A 188 -8.90 -20.90 13.52
CA ASN A 188 -9.93 -21.50 14.39
C ASN A 188 -11.02 -22.20 13.59
N LEU A 189 -11.38 -21.66 12.43
CA LEU A 189 -12.37 -22.25 11.54
C LEU A 189 -11.78 -23.29 10.57
N GLN A 190 -10.46 -23.52 10.60
CA GLN A 190 -9.73 -24.40 9.67
C GLN A 190 -10.02 -24.09 8.18
N ARG A 191 -10.10 -22.80 7.87
CA ARG A 191 -10.49 -22.29 6.53
C ARG A 191 -9.37 -21.61 5.77
N PHE A 192 -8.16 -21.53 6.33
CA PHE A 192 -7.01 -20.97 5.66
C PHE A 192 -6.83 -21.54 4.24
N ARG A 193 -6.68 -20.68 3.27
CA ARG A 193 -6.60 -21.01 1.83
C ARG A 193 -7.82 -21.75 1.23
N LYS A 194 -8.86 -21.99 2.00
CA LYS A 194 -10.10 -22.64 1.52
C LYS A 194 -11.19 -21.63 1.20
N MET A 195 -11.12 -20.45 1.81
CA MET A 195 -12.04 -19.35 1.58
C MET A 195 -11.25 -18.05 1.47
N PRO A 196 -11.66 -17.13 0.57
CA PRO A 196 -11.09 -15.79 0.51
C PRO A 196 -11.27 -15.07 1.86
N ASN A 197 -10.22 -14.39 2.31
CA ASN A 197 -10.27 -13.50 3.49
C ASN A 197 -10.59 -12.05 3.08
N GLU A 198 -10.67 -11.14 4.05
CA GLU A 198 -10.92 -9.72 3.78
C GLU A 198 -9.86 -9.08 2.89
N GLY A 199 -8.60 -9.50 3.04
CA GLY A 199 -7.50 -9.05 2.18
C GLY A 199 -7.73 -9.41 0.71
N ALA A 200 -8.29 -10.59 0.43
CA ALA A 200 -8.60 -11.00 -0.94
C ALA A 200 -9.66 -10.10 -1.59
N LEU A 201 -10.66 -9.63 -0.82
CA LEU A 201 -11.64 -8.66 -1.33
C LEU A 201 -10.99 -7.30 -1.61
N PHE A 202 -10.24 -6.79 -0.64
CA PHE A 202 -9.64 -5.46 -0.73
C PHE A 202 -8.56 -5.39 -1.82
N TYR A 203 -7.56 -6.29 -1.76
CA TYR A 203 -6.45 -6.28 -2.70
C TYR A 203 -6.80 -6.93 -4.04
N GLY A 204 -7.70 -7.92 -4.07
CA GLY A 204 -8.06 -8.65 -5.28
C GLY A 204 -9.14 -7.99 -6.13
N LEU A 205 -10.05 -7.21 -5.52
CA LEU A 205 -11.19 -6.62 -6.23
C LEU A 205 -11.25 -5.10 -6.11
N VAL A 206 -11.16 -4.57 -4.89
CA VAL A 206 -11.39 -3.14 -4.65
C VAL A 206 -10.25 -2.31 -5.24
N GLN A 207 -9.01 -2.66 -4.97
CA GLN A 207 -7.85 -1.92 -5.49
C GLN A 207 -7.68 -2.07 -7.00
N ASP A 208 -7.98 -3.25 -7.55
CA ASP A 208 -7.98 -3.48 -9.00
C ASP A 208 -9.07 -2.66 -9.70
N GLY A 209 -10.25 -2.58 -9.08
CA GLY A 209 -11.33 -1.69 -9.52
C GLY A 209 -10.97 -0.21 -9.42
N ASN A 210 -10.32 0.20 -8.32
CA ASN A 210 -9.83 1.57 -8.15
C ASN A 210 -8.85 1.98 -9.25
N ASP A 211 -8.01 1.07 -9.70
CA ASP A 211 -6.98 1.34 -10.71
C ASP A 211 -7.60 1.78 -12.05
N MET A 212 -8.75 1.24 -12.44
CA MET A 212 -9.49 1.67 -13.63
C MET A 212 -9.88 3.16 -13.60
N TRP A 213 -10.10 3.69 -12.41
CA TRP A 213 -10.53 5.07 -12.17
C TRP A 213 -9.38 6.01 -11.78
N ASP A 214 -8.13 5.55 -11.90
CA ASP A 214 -6.94 6.26 -11.39
C ASP A 214 -7.13 6.64 -9.91
N ALA A 215 -7.68 5.74 -9.13
CA ALA A 215 -8.01 5.91 -7.71
C ALA A 215 -7.39 4.82 -6.82
N SER A 216 -6.50 3.99 -7.36
CA SER A 216 -5.67 3.12 -6.53
C SER A 216 -4.75 3.98 -5.68
N PHE A 217 -4.43 3.52 -4.49
CA PHE A 217 -3.68 4.34 -3.54
C PHE A 217 -2.63 3.52 -2.79
N PHE A 218 -1.66 4.21 -2.23
CA PHE A 218 -0.65 3.65 -1.35
C PHE A 218 -1.33 3.08 -0.10
N CYS A 219 -1.04 1.82 0.22
CA CYS A 219 -1.62 1.08 1.35
C CYS A 219 -0.62 0.86 2.49
N GLY A 220 0.30 1.79 2.66
CA GLY A 220 1.28 1.78 3.74
C GLY A 220 2.52 0.91 3.47
N SER A 221 2.43 -0.12 2.66
CA SER A 221 3.51 -1.08 2.39
C SER A 221 3.43 -1.66 0.97
N CYS A 222 4.44 -2.41 0.54
CA CYS A 222 4.51 -3.10 -0.77
C CYS A 222 4.27 -2.15 -1.95
N ALA A 223 4.82 -0.95 -1.88
CA ALA A 223 4.67 0.08 -2.89
C ALA A 223 6.01 0.65 -3.35
N VAL A 224 6.03 1.16 -4.58
CA VAL A 224 7.12 1.97 -5.11
C VAL A 224 6.59 3.35 -5.43
N ILE A 225 7.26 4.39 -4.96
CA ILE A 225 6.83 5.78 -5.09
C ILE A 225 7.94 6.57 -5.76
N LYS A 226 7.58 7.45 -6.67
CA LYS A 226 8.52 8.35 -7.35
C LYS A 226 9.06 9.38 -6.36
N ARG A 227 10.39 9.47 -6.23
CA ARG A 227 11.03 10.37 -5.27
C ARG A 227 10.64 11.83 -5.48
N THR A 228 10.70 12.30 -6.72
CA THR A 228 10.33 13.70 -7.03
C THR A 228 8.88 14.02 -6.66
N ALA A 229 7.96 13.06 -6.82
CA ALA A 229 6.57 13.22 -6.43
C ALA A 229 6.41 13.32 -4.90
N LEU A 230 7.16 12.52 -4.12
CA LEU A 230 7.21 12.65 -2.66
C LEU A 230 7.77 14.00 -2.22
N ASP A 231 8.85 14.47 -2.86
CA ASP A 231 9.48 15.75 -2.52
C ASP A 231 8.50 16.92 -2.77
N GLU A 232 7.73 16.88 -3.87
CA GLU A 232 6.74 17.93 -4.19
C GLU A 232 5.60 18.02 -3.18
N ILE A 233 5.20 16.92 -2.57
CA ILE A 233 4.15 16.90 -1.53
C ILE A 233 4.68 17.05 -0.10
N GLY A 234 6.01 17.13 0.07
CA GLY A 234 6.67 17.26 1.37
C GLY A 234 6.85 15.94 2.13
N GLY A 235 6.86 14.80 1.42
CA GLY A 235 7.01 13.45 2.00
C GLY A 235 5.68 12.75 2.27
N ILE A 236 5.72 11.69 3.08
CA ILE A 236 4.53 10.97 3.53
C ILE A 236 3.69 11.90 4.42
N ALA A 237 2.39 11.94 4.20
CA ALA A 237 1.45 12.74 4.99
C ALA A 237 1.48 12.36 6.48
N VAL A 238 1.35 13.34 7.37
CA VAL A 238 1.45 13.12 8.82
C VAL A 238 0.24 13.62 9.59
N GLU A 239 -0.73 14.24 8.90
CA GLU A 239 -1.86 14.93 9.54
C GLU A 239 -3.06 14.02 9.81
N THR A 240 -3.08 12.83 9.21
CA THR A 240 -4.19 11.86 9.35
C THR A 240 -3.68 10.51 9.81
N VAL A 241 -4.57 9.72 10.41
CA VAL A 241 -4.28 8.33 10.82
C VAL A 241 -4.07 7.43 9.60
N THR A 242 -4.71 7.75 8.47
CA THR A 242 -4.55 7.06 7.18
C THR A 242 -3.57 7.86 6.32
N GLU A 243 -2.31 7.91 6.75
CA GLU A 243 -1.24 8.69 6.12
C GLU A 243 -0.95 8.23 4.68
N ASP A 244 -1.14 6.97 4.40
CA ASP A 244 -0.96 6.32 3.12
C ASP A 244 -1.98 6.81 2.07
N ALA A 245 -3.27 6.70 2.38
CA ALA A 245 -4.33 7.20 1.50
C ALA A 245 -4.24 8.73 1.33
N HIS A 246 -3.90 9.47 2.41
CA HIS A 246 -3.71 10.92 2.35
C HIS A 246 -2.51 11.30 1.49
N THR A 247 -1.42 10.56 1.55
CA THR A 247 -0.25 10.75 0.68
C THR A 247 -0.65 10.61 -0.79
N SER A 248 -1.39 9.55 -1.13
CA SER A 248 -1.90 9.35 -2.50
C SER A 248 -2.83 10.48 -2.95
N LEU A 249 -3.74 10.92 -2.07
CA LEU A 249 -4.62 12.06 -2.38
C LEU A 249 -3.81 13.33 -2.71
N ARG A 250 -2.70 13.60 -1.99
CA ARG A 250 -1.82 14.73 -2.29
C ARG A 250 -1.15 14.57 -3.64
N LEU A 251 -0.67 13.39 -3.98
CA LEU A 251 -0.09 13.08 -5.28
C LEU A 251 -1.10 13.32 -6.41
N HIS A 252 -2.32 12.79 -6.27
CA HIS A 252 -3.39 12.99 -7.25
C HIS A 252 -3.77 14.47 -7.43
N ARG A 253 -3.78 15.26 -6.35
CA ARG A 253 -4.05 16.72 -6.42
C ARG A 253 -3.00 17.49 -7.21
N LEU A 254 -1.78 17.00 -7.32
CA LEU A 254 -0.73 17.55 -8.17
C LEU A 254 -0.72 16.97 -9.60
N GLY A 255 -1.67 16.07 -9.91
CA GLY A 255 -1.82 15.47 -11.24
C GLY A 255 -0.95 14.22 -11.46
N TYR A 256 -0.36 13.66 -10.41
CA TYR A 256 0.25 12.33 -10.49
C TYR A 256 -0.81 11.26 -10.57
N THR A 257 -0.52 10.20 -11.33
CA THR A 257 -1.35 9.01 -11.45
C THR A 257 -0.88 7.91 -10.50
N SER A 258 -1.71 6.92 -10.28
CA SER A 258 -1.37 5.71 -9.54
C SER A 258 -1.56 4.47 -10.41
N ALA A 259 -0.91 3.36 -10.04
CA ALA A 259 -1.09 2.08 -10.68
C ALA A 259 -1.16 0.97 -9.64
N TYR A 260 -2.02 -0.02 -9.89
CA TYR A 260 -2.13 -1.22 -9.08
C TYR A 260 -1.72 -2.45 -9.89
N ILE A 261 -0.81 -3.27 -9.35
CA ILE A 261 -0.30 -4.46 -10.04
C ILE A 261 -0.62 -5.70 -9.23
N LEU A 262 -1.68 -6.40 -9.64
CA LEU A 262 -2.17 -7.61 -8.99
C LEU A 262 -1.32 -8.86 -9.33
N SER A 263 -0.68 -8.91 -10.49
CA SER A 263 -0.01 -10.09 -11.04
C SER A 263 1.18 -10.63 -10.23
N LEU A 264 1.66 -9.90 -9.21
CA LEU A 264 2.72 -10.38 -8.31
C LEU A 264 2.30 -11.57 -7.43
N ILE A 265 1.00 -11.73 -7.17
CA ILE A 265 0.49 -12.87 -6.39
C ILE A 265 0.57 -14.19 -7.17
N HIS A 266 0.43 -14.14 -8.49
CA HIS A 266 0.43 -15.34 -9.34
C HIS A 266 1.84 -15.87 -9.67
N ILE A 267 2.90 -15.12 -9.34
CA ILE A 267 4.29 -15.54 -9.62
C ILE A 267 4.86 -16.37 -8.45
N SER A 268 4.26 -16.34 -7.29
CA SER A 268 4.72 -17.07 -6.10
C SER A 268 4.14 -18.48 -5.94
N GLU A 269 3.27 -18.94 -6.86
CA GLU A 269 2.79 -20.30 -6.88
C GLU A 269 3.43 -21.08 -8.06
N PRO A 270 4.22 -22.16 -7.78
CA PRO A 270 4.68 -23.09 -8.79
C PRO A 270 3.54 -23.95 -9.33
#